data_cd330c654b6cd8bea9bda85b5f2c2f89
#
_entry.id   cd330c654b6cd8bea9bda85b5f2c2f89
#
_cell.length_a   1.000
_cell.length_b   1.000
_cell.length_c   1.000
_cell.angle_alpha   90.00
_cell.angle_beta   90.00
_cell.angle_gamma   90.00
#
_symmetry.space_group_name_H-M   'P 1'
#
loop_
_entity.id
_entity.type
_entity.pdbx_description
1 polymer ?
#
loop_
_entity_poly.entity_id
_entity_poly.type
_entity_poly.pdbx_seq_one_letter_code
_entity_poly.pdbx_strand_id
1 'polypeptide(L)'
;VRNQPAHYFDHAATTPLSEPARAALIEHMGVVGNAGSLHTAGRAARRIHDAARIDLARAAGVDPAEIIFTSGGTEADNLALKGLYAQRNAGEQARPRIIYTGIEHPAVLDVIEYLAQHHAAEPVLVPVAHDAVVDIDAWRAALAEAPERTALATLMWANNEVGAIQPIDEAAAAAAGYGIPFHTDAVQAFGHIPTQLNNPAITTAAITAHKLGGPVGIGALIVRRAAQLTPHIHGGGQERGMRSGTADVASAAAFAAAAQAAQDELAAESERLSQLREQLVDAINATIPNATVSGSNDPAQQLPSIVHLSVPGAQGDSALFLLDSLGFATSTGSACTAGMAQPSHVLLAMGRSKQDATDVQRFSMGPLTTPEAVQALIDALPGVIDQARAAGGA
;
A
#
# COMPACT_ATOMS: atom_id res chain seq x y z
N VAL A 1 17.45 -20.08 9.32
CA VAL A 1 16.47 -19.25 10.02
C VAL A 1 15.39 -20.19 10.54
N ARG A 2 15.29 -20.35 11.88
CA ARG A 2 14.53 -21.44 12.55
C ARG A 2 13.04 -21.13 12.77
N ASN A 3 12.39 -20.25 12.02
CA ASN A 3 10.95 -19.95 12.20
C ASN A 3 10.32 -19.34 10.95
N GLN A 4 10.58 -19.88 9.77
CA GLN A 4 9.73 -19.54 8.63
C GLN A 4 8.52 -20.49 8.64
N PRO A 5 7.29 -19.97 8.46
CA PRO A 5 6.11 -20.82 8.27
C PRO A 5 6.30 -21.71 7.06
N ALA A 6 5.70 -22.90 7.09
CA ALA A 6 5.77 -23.82 5.95
C ALA A 6 5.14 -23.19 4.70
N HIS A 7 4.10 -22.37 4.89
CA HIS A 7 3.36 -21.70 3.82
C HIS A 7 3.09 -20.23 4.19
N TYR A 8 3.67 -19.31 3.40
CA TYR A 8 3.53 -17.85 3.66
C TYR A 8 2.49 -17.23 2.74
N PHE A 9 1.38 -16.78 3.30
CA PHE A 9 0.26 -16.13 2.62
C PHE A 9 -0.05 -14.73 3.19
N ASP A 10 0.98 -14.01 3.65
CA ASP A 10 0.84 -12.64 4.17
C ASP A 10 1.77 -11.63 3.49
N HIS A 11 1.93 -11.77 2.17
CA HIS A 11 2.76 -10.88 1.36
C HIS A 11 2.27 -9.44 1.33
N ALA A 12 0.96 -9.20 1.50
CA ALA A 12 0.42 -7.84 1.61
C ALA A 12 0.84 -7.13 2.91
N ALA A 13 1.22 -7.85 3.97
CA ALA A 13 1.82 -7.26 5.17
C ALA A 13 3.31 -6.98 4.97
N THR A 14 4.07 -7.95 4.47
CA THR A 14 5.48 -7.78 4.08
C THR A 14 5.90 -8.93 3.16
N THR A 15 6.77 -8.65 2.19
CA THR A 15 7.33 -9.66 1.30
C THR A 15 8.78 -9.97 1.72
N PRO A 16 9.18 -11.25 1.76
CA PRO A 16 10.56 -11.63 2.09
C PRO A 16 11.57 -10.95 1.17
N LEU A 17 12.73 -10.63 1.74
CA LEU A 17 13.80 -9.91 1.04
C LEU A 17 14.25 -10.71 -0.20
N SER A 18 14.14 -10.12 -1.38
CA SER A 18 14.54 -10.71 -2.66
C SER A 18 16.08 -10.85 -2.77
N GLU A 19 16.54 -11.76 -3.59
CA GLU A 19 17.98 -11.99 -3.75
C GLU A 19 18.71 -10.74 -4.30
N PRO A 20 18.19 -10.01 -5.33
CA PRO A 20 18.82 -8.79 -5.79
C PRO A 20 18.91 -7.70 -4.70
N ALA A 21 17.84 -7.53 -3.92
CA ALA A 21 17.83 -6.58 -2.82
C ALA A 21 18.80 -6.97 -1.71
N ARG A 22 18.87 -8.27 -1.36
CA ARG A 22 19.79 -8.81 -0.36
C ARG A 22 21.25 -8.59 -0.79
N ALA A 23 21.57 -8.87 -2.04
CA ALA A 23 22.91 -8.67 -2.58
C ALA A 23 23.34 -7.20 -2.51
N ALA A 24 22.49 -6.28 -2.97
CA ALA A 24 22.73 -4.84 -2.92
C ALA A 24 22.88 -4.33 -1.48
N LEU A 25 22.04 -4.82 -0.54
CA LEU A 25 22.13 -4.47 0.86
C LEU A 25 23.48 -4.89 1.47
N ILE A 26 23.89 -6.14 1.25
CA ILE A 26 25.18 -6.69 1.76
C ILE A 26 26.36 -5.91 1.16
N GLU A 27 26.33 -5.61 -0.13
CA GLU A 27 27.39 -4.88 -0.82
C GLU A 27 27.63 -3.50 -0.21
N HIS A 28 26.56 -2.82 0.22
CA HIS A 28 26.64 -1.42 0.62
C HIS A 28 26.55 -1.17 2.14
N MET A 29 26.16 -2.17 2.96
CA MET A 29 26.00 -2.01 4.42
C MET A 29 27.30 -1.64 5.15
N GLY A 30 28.47 -1.95 4.56
CA GLY A 30 29.78 -1.62 5.08
C GLY A 30 30.33 -0.28 4.61
N VAL A 31 29.59 0.50 3.82
CA VAL A 31 30.08 1.78 3.28
C VAL A 31 30.25 2.80 4.39
N VAL A 32 31.49 3.29 4.57
CA VAL A 32 31.81 4.36 5.50
C VAL A 32 31.77 5.70 4.78
N GLY A 33 30.83 6.57 5.15
CA GLY A 33 30.71 7.91 4.58
C GLY A 33 29.30 8.47 4.72
N ASN A 34 29.21 9.76 5.05
CA ASN A 34 27.95 10.49 4.99
C ASN A 34 27.82 11.12 3.60
N ALA A 35 26.72 10.84 2.89
CA ALA A 35 26.47 11.35 1.53
C ALA A 35 26.44 12.90 1.44
N GLY A 36 26.26 13.60 2.56
CA GLY A 36 26.38 15.06 2.66
C GLY A 36 27.81 15.60 2.77
N SER A 37 28.81 14.72 3.02
CA SER A 37 30.19 15.15 3.22
C SER A 37 30.95 15.34 1.91
N LEU A 38 31.86 16.36 1.87
CA LEU A 38 32.59 16.72 0.66
C LEU A 38 33.89 15.92 0.43
N HIS A 39 34.37 15.17 1.43
CA HIS A 39 35.56 14.33 1.30
C HIS A 39 35.26 13.04 0.50
N THR A 40 36.31 12.32 0.14
CA THR A 40 36.24 11.16 -0.78
C THR A 40 35.24 10.10 -0.34
N ALA A 41 35.22 9.72 0.94
CA ALA A 41 34.28 8.71 1.46
C ALA A 41 32.83 9.21 1.36
N GLY A 42 32.55 10.47 1.70
CA GLY A 42 31.23 11.06 1.57
C GLY A 42 30.75 11.11 0.12
N ARG A 43 31.63 11.51 -0.81
CA ARG A 43 31.32 11.48 -2.25
C ARG A 43 31.08 10.08 -2.79
N ALA A 44 31.75 9.06 -2.23
CA ALA A 44 31.49 7.66 -2.58
C ALA A 44 30.09 7.23 -2.13
N ALA A 45 29.71 7.48 -0.89
CA ALA A 45 28.36 7.22 -0.38
C ALA A 45 27.28 7.96 -1.18
N ARG A 46 27.55 9.23 -1.53
CA ARG A 46 26.64 10.03 -2.36
C ARG A 46 26.41 9.41 -3.74
N ARG A 47 27.48 8.94 -4.43
CA ARG A 47 27.33 8.29 -5.73
C ARG A 47 26.44 7.07 -5.68
N ILE A 48 26.54 6.24 -4.62
CA ILE A 48 25.67 5.06 -4.45
C ILE A 48 24.22 5.50 -4.24
N HIS A 49 24.00 6.50 -3.38
CA HIS A 49 22.65 7.03 -3.10
C HIS A 49 22.00 7.67 -4.33
N ASP A 50 22.79 8.44 -5.11
CA ASP A 50 22.30 9.08 -6.34
C ASP A 50 22.01 8.01 -7.43
N ALA A 51 22.84 6.96 -7.54
CA ALA A 51 22.59 5.83 -8.43
C ALA A 51 21.30 5.07 -8.04
N ALA A 52 21.11 4.77 -6.75
CA ALA A 52 19.89 4.17 -6.25
C ALA A 52 18.64 5.00 -6.60
N ARG A 53 18.72 6.32 -6.47
CA ARG A 53 17.63 7.23 -6.86
C ARG A 53 17.33 7.16 -8.36
N ILE A 54 18.35 7.11 -9.21
CA ILE A 54 18.21 6.99 -10.67
C ILE A 54 17.57 5.66 -11.03
N ASP A 55 18.01 4.57 -10.41
CA ASP A 55 17.51 3.23 -10.72
C ASP A 55 16.06 3.06 -10.22
N LEU A 56 15.73 3.54 -9.02
CA LEU A 56 14.36 3.55 -8.52
C LEU A 56 13.44 4.40 -9.41
N ALA A 57 13.91 5.57 -9.84
CA ALA A 57 13.15 6.45 -10.74
C ALA A 57 12.90 5.79 -12.09
N ARG A 58 13.89 5.04 -12.62
CA ARG A 58 13.75 4.26 -13.85
C ARG A 58 12.69 3.17 -13.68
N ALA A 59 12.72 2.41 -12.59
CA ALA A 59 11.73 1.38 -12.28
C ALA A 59 10.31 1.97 -12.12
N ALA A 60 10.20 3.17 -11.54
CA ALA A 60 8.93 3.88 -11.36
C ALA A 60 8.48 4.68 -12.61
N GLY A 61 9.33 4.80 -13.64
CA GLY A 61 9.03 5.58 -14.84
C GLY A 61 8.96 7.10 -14.61
N VAL A 62 9.64 7.63 -13.59
CA VAL A 62 9.61 9.05 -13.19
C VAL A 62 10.99 9.70 -13.27
N ASP A 63 11.05 11.04 -13.10
CA ASP A 63 12.33 11.74 -13.03
C ASP A 63 13.04 11.46 -11.69
N PRO A 64 14.37 11.21 -11.67
CA PRO A 64 15.12 11.03 -10.43
C PRO A 64 14.95 12.17 -9.41
N ALA A 65 14.74 13.40 -9.87
CA ALA A 65 14.49 14.52 -8.98
C ALA A 65 13.10 14.50 -8.33
N GLU A 66 12.19 13.63 -8.76
CA GLU A 66 10.86 13.46 -8.15
C GLU A 66 10.87 12.43 -7.01
N ILE A 67 11.92 11.63 -6.85
CA ILE A 67 12.07 10.66 -5.77
C ILE A 67 12.55 11.36 -4.49
N ILE A 68 11.81 11.19 -3.40
CA ILE A 68 12.17 11.60 -2.04
C ILE A 68 12.18 10.33 -1.17
N PHE A 69 13.35 9.91 -0.72
CA PHE A 69 13.45 8.74 0.17
C PHE A 69 12.85 9.04 1.55
N THR A 70 12.09 8.08 2.05
CA THR A 70 11.42 8.09 3.36
C THR A 70 11.75 6.81 4.13
N SER A 71 11.26 6.68 5.37
CA SER A 71 11.41 5.44 6.15
C SER A 71 10.40 4.35 5.79
N GLY A 72 9.46 4.63 4.88
CA GLY A 72 8.41 3.69 4.47
C GLY A 72 7.21 4.42 3.87
N GLY A 73 6.18 3.65 3.49
CA GLY A 73 4.92 4.19 2.95
C GLY A 73 4.23 5.14 3.94
N THR A 74 4.16 4.78 5.21
CA THR A 74 3.53 5.61 6.24
C THR A 74 4.16 7.01 6.34
N GLU A 75 5.50 7.13 6.31
CA GLU A 75 6.14 8.44 6.29
C GLU A 75 5.85 9.17 4.97
N ALA A 76 5.83 8.45 3.85
CA ALA A 76 5.55 9.03 2.54
C ALA A 76 4.14 9.64 2.48
N ASP A 77 3.11 8.91 2.95
CA ASP A 77 1.72 9.40 3.02
C ASP A 77 1.60 10.60 3.97
N ASN A 78 2.21 10.52 5.16
CA ASN A 78 2.24 11.62 6.12
C ASN A 78 2.87 12.88 5.52
N LEU A 79 4.02 12.75 4.83
CA LEU A 79 4.70 13.87 4.19
C LEU A 79 3.85 14.46 3.06
N ALA A 80 3.20 13.62 2.26
CA ALA A 80 2.33 14.06 1.18
C ALA A 80 1.13 14.84 1.71
N LEU A 81 0.32 14.22 2.57
CA LEU A 81 -0.95 14.79 3.02
C LEU A 81 -0.75 16.05 3.87
N LYS A 82 0.08 15.94 4.93
CA LYS A 82 0.37 17.09 5.80
C LYS A 82 1.11 18.18 5.04
N GLY A 83 2.07 17.81 4.18
CA GLY A 83 2.88 18.74 3.42
C GLY A 83 2.06 19.52 2.38
N LEU A 84 1.18 18.83 1.64
CA LEU A 84 0.25 19.48 0.69
C LEU A 84 -0.77 20.35 1.43
N TYR A 85 -1.38 19.84 2.50
CA TYR A 85 -2.38 20.58 3.27
C TYR A 85 -1.79 21.87 3.82
N ALA A 86 -0.62 21.81 4.49
CA ALA A 86 0.04 22.98 5.04
C ALA A 86 0.44 23.98 3.94
N GLN A 87 1.00 23.50 2.83
CA GLN A 87 1.39 24.36 1.70
C GLN A 87 0.19 25.08 1.07
N ARG A 88 -0.94 24.38 0.90
CA ARG A 88 -2.16 24.93 0.32
C ARG A 88 -2.86 25.93 1.23
N ASN A 89 -2.58 25.88 2.54
CA ASN A 89 -3.11 26.79 3.56
C ASN A 89 -2.08 27.82 4.08
N ALA A 90 -0.91 27.93 3.44
CA ALA A 90 0.11 28.92 3.82
C ALA A 90 -0.25 30.39 3.45
N GLY A 91 -1.23 30.58 2.57
CA GLY A 91 -1.70 31.89 2.13
C GLY A 91 -2.94 32.38 2.89
N GLU A 92 -3.53 33.48 2.43
CA GLU A 92 -4.74 34.06 3.03
C GLU A 92 -6.02 33.27 2.75
N GLN A 93 -6.05 32.51 1.63
CA GLN A 93 -7.21 31.71 1.25
C GLN A 93 -7.17 30.34 1.92
N ALA A 94 -8.09 30.11 2.86
CA ALA A 94 -8.25 28.81 3.51
C ALA A 94 -8.80 27.76 2.55
N ARG A 95 -8.16 26.58 2.54
CA ARG A 95 -8.54 25.38 1.78
C ARG A 95 -8.67 24.19 2.72
N PRO A 96 -9.72 24.13 3.55
CA PRO A 96 -9.81 23.11 4.59
C PRO A 96 -10.20 21.72 4.06
N ARG A 97 -10.83 21.63 2.88
CA ARG A 97 -11.41 20.37 2.40
C ARG A 97 -10.33 19.37 1.96
N ILE A 98 -10.48 18.11 2.39
CA ILE A 98 -9.69 16.95 1.96
C ILE A 98 -10.66 15.90 1.46
N ILE A 99 -10.61 15.58 0.17
CA ILE A 99 -11.45 14.55 -0.46
C ILE A 99 -10.74 13.21 -0.39
N TYR A 100 -11.42 12.16 0.12
CA TYR A 100 -10.84 10.84 0.35
C TYR A 100 -11.89 9.75 0.35
N THR A 101 -11.47 8.47 0.37
CA THR A 101 -12.35 7.30 0.48
C THR A 101 -12.19 6.60 1.83
N GLY A 102 -13.22 5.86 2.25
CA GLY A 102 -13.19 5.09 3.50
C GLY A 102 -12.33 3.82 3.44
N ILE A 103 -11.75 3.49 2.29
CA ILE A 103 -10.91 2.31 2.10
C ILE A 103 -9.40 2.60 2.18
N GLU A 104 -9.01 3.84 2.44
CA GLU A 104 -7.62 4.23 2.57
C GLU A 104 -6.89 3.46 3.68
N HIS A 105 -5.56 3.35 3.53
CA HIS A 105 -4.72 2.81 4.61
C HIS A 105 -4.75 3.72 5.85
N PRO A 106 -4.62 3.18 7.09
CA PRO A 106 -4.55 4.00 8.31
C PRO A 106 -3.53 5.15 8.26
N ALA A 107 -2.40 5.00 7.52
CA ALA A 107 -1.43 6.07 7.31
C ALA A 107 -2.02 7.33 6.63
N VAL A 108 -3.14 7.18 5.90
CA VAL A 108 -3.91 8.25 5.28
C VAL A 108 -5.06 8.68 6.18
N LEU A 109 -5.87 7.73 6.67
CA LEU A 109 -7.06 8.03 7.49
C LEU A 109 -6.70 8.76 8.78
N ASP A 110 -5.70 8.26 9.53
CA ASP A 110 -5.29 8.86 10.80
C ASP A 110 -4.68 10.25 10.59
N VAL A 111 -4.03 10.49 9.44
CA VAL A 111 -3.52 11.82 9.08
C VAL A 111 -4.68 12.78 8.79
N ILE A 112 -5.71 12.35 8.08
CA ILE A 112 -6.89 13.18 7.80
C ILE A 112 -7.60 13.53 9.11
N GLU A 113 -7.78 12.54 10.00
CA GLU A 113 -8.35 12.75 11.33
C GLU A 113 -7.51 13.73 12.16
N TYR A 114 -6.20 13.56 12.20
CA TYR A 114 -5.28 14.49 12.85
C TYR A 114 -5.41 15.93 12.32
N LEU A 115 -5.48 16.09 11.00
CA LEU A 115 -5.63 17.40 10.38
C LEU A 115 -7.01 18.03 10.71
N ALA A 116 -8.06 17.22 10.80
CA ALA A 116 -9.38 17.68 11.22
C ALA A 116 -9.39 18.16 12.68
N GLN A 117 -8.77 17.39 13.58
CA GLN A 117 -8.73 17.69 15.00
C GLN A 117 -7.83 18.90 15.34
N HIS A 118 -6.72 19.09 14.63
CA HIS A 118 -5.67 20.04 15.02
C HIS A 118 -5.45 21.20 14.04
N HIS A 119 -5.93 21.08 12.79
CA HIS A 119 -5.65 22.04 11.73
C HIS A 119 -6.90 22.49 10.98
N ALA A 120 -8.09 22.29 11.56
CA ALA A 120 -9.38 22.69 11.00
C ALA A 120 -9.63 22.13 9.58
N ALA A 121 -9.10 20.96 9.26
CA ALA A 121 -9.42 20.29 8.01
C ALA A 121 -10.88 19.82 8.02
N GLU A 122 -11.51 19.86 6.85
CA GLU A 122 -12.88 19.40 6.58
C GLU A 122 -12.80 18.11 5.72
N PRO A 123 -12.82 16.91 6.33
CA PRO A 123 -12.83 15.65 5.58
C PRO A 123 -14.10 15.50 4.74
N VAL A 124 -13.96 15.18 3.47
CA VAL A 124 -15.04 14.92 2.52
C VAL A 124 -14.94 13.47 2.06
N LEU A 125 -15.73 12.61 2.67
CA LEU A 125 -15.76 11.19 2.38
C LEU A 125 -16.54 10.92 1.09
N VAL A 126 -15.89 10.27 0.11
CA VAL A 126 -16.52 9.76 -1.11
C VAL A 126 -16.83 8.28 -0.92
N PRO A 127 -18.06 7.83 -1.24
CA PRO A 127 -18.44 6.44 -1.10
C PRO A 127 -17.67 5.53 -2.08
N VAL A 128 -17.57 4.26 -1.70
CA VAL A 128 -17.14 3.18 -2.58
C VAL A 128 -18.30 2.22 -2.82
N ALA A 129 -18.25 1.49 -3.92
CA ALA A 129 -19.22 0.45 -4.22
C ALA A 129 -18.96 -0.82 -3.38
N HIS A 130 -19.83 -1.81 -3.50
CA HIS A 130 -19.75 -3.09 -2.77
C HIS A 130 -18.50 -3.92 -3.10
N ASP A 131 -17.80 -3.60 -4.18
CA ASP A 131 -16.52 -4.19 -4.62
C ASP A 131 -15.29 -3.38 -4.19
N ALA A 132 -15.50 -2.35 -3.36
CA ALA A 132 -14.49 -1.41 -2.88
C ALA A 132 -13.92 -0.48 -3.97
N VAL A 133 -14.54 -0.36 -5.14
CA VAL A 133 -14.17 0.63 -6.15
C VAL A 133 -14.87 1.94 -5.85
N VAL A 134 -14.16 3.07 -5.98
CA VAL A 134 -14.71 4.41 -5.74
C VAL A 134 -15.86 4.71 -6.69
N ASP A 135 -16.92 5.32 -6.16
CA ASP A 135 -17.96 5.92 -7.00
C ASP A 135 -17.38 7.16 -7.69
N ILE A 136 -17.02 7.00 -8.96
CA ILE A 136 -16.32 8.05 -9.71
C ILE A 136 -17.21 9.27 -10.01
N ASP A 137 -18.52 9.10 -10.07
CA ASP A 137 -19.44 10.21 -10.26
C ASP A 137 -19.58 11.02 -8.96
N ALA A 138 -19.67 10.34 -7.81
CA ALA A 138 -19.60 10.98 -6.50
C ALA A 138 -18.24 11.67 -6.27
N TRP A 139 -17.13 11.06 -6.74
CA TRP A 139 -15.79 11.67 -6.71
C TRP A 139 -15.76 12.99 -7.50
N ARG A 140 -16.25 12.99 -8.74
CA ARG A 140 -16.35 14.20 -9.56
C ARG A 140 -17.24 15.28 -8.94
N ALA A 141 -18.37 14.87 -8.35
CA ALA A 141 -19.28 15.78 -7.66
C ALA A 141 -18.61 16.45 -6.44
N ALA A 142 -17.88 15.68 -5.62
CA ALA A 142 -17.16 16.20 -4.46
C ALA A 142 -16.06 17.21 -4.85
N LEU A 143 -15.36 16.96 -5.97
CA LEU A 143 -14.36 17.89 -6.52
C LEU A 143 -15.01 19.18 -7.03
N ALA A 144 -16.16 19.09 -7.69
CA ALA A 144 -16.85 20.22 -8.31
C ALA A 144 -17.57 21.12 -7.28
N GLU A 145 -17.91 20.61 -6.08
CA GLU A 145 -18.73 21.30 -5.10
C GLU A 145 -18.04 22.57 -4.55
N ALA A 146 -16.75 22.52 -4.21
CA ALA A 146 -16.00 23.67 -3.71
C ALA A 146 -14.49 23.54 -4.02
N PRO A 147 -14.08 23.58 -5.30
CA PRO A 147 -12.70 23.36 -5.69
C PRO A 147 -11.73 24.41 -5.11
N GLU A 148 -12.17 25.65 -4.97
CA GLU A 148 -11.40 26.76 -4.38
C GLU A 148 -11.12 26.56 -2.88
N ARG A 149 -11.93 25.76 -2.18
CA ARG A 149 -11.77 25.40 -0.77
C ARG A 149 -11.09 24.07 -0.55
N THR A 150 -10.78 23.32 -1.62
CA THR A 150 -10.19 21.98 -1.53
C THR A 150 -8.66 22.07 -1.52
N ALA A 151 -8.03 21.56 -0.46
CA ALA A 151 -6.58 21.49 -0.31
C ALA A 151 -5.98 20.40 -1.19
N LEU A 152 -6.55 19.19 -1.12
CA LEU A 152 -6.09 18.02 -1.84
C LEU A 152 -7.20 16.96 -1.95
N ALA A 153 -6.99 16.02 -2.87
CA ALA A 153 -7.76 14.79 -2.96
C ALA A 153 -6.79 13.60 -2.89
N THR A 154 -7.22 12.51 -2.24
CA THR A 154 -6.41 11.30 -2.10
C THR A 154 -7.23 10.05 -2.37
N LEU A 155 -6.64 9.11 -3.13
CA LEU A 155 -7.22 7.81 -3.43
C LEU A 155 -6.10 6.79 -3.55
N MET A 156 -6.12 5.74 -2.71
CA MET A 156 -5.15 4.66 -2.80
C MET A 156 -5.25 3.95 -4.16
N TRP A 157 -4.13 3.47 -4.70
CA TRP A 157 -4.12 2.81 -6.02
C TRP A 157 -4.77 1.44 -5.99
N ALA A 158 -4.46 0.65 -4.96
CA ALA A 158 -5.02 -0.68 -4.77
C ALA A 158 -5.18 -0.98 -3.28
N ASN A 159 -6.30 -1.60 -2.91
CA ASN A 159 -6.60 -1.87 -1.52
C ASN A 159 -5.84 -3.08 -0.99
N ASN A 160 -5.22 -2.95 0.17
CA ASN A 160 -4.39 -3.98 0.81
C ASN A 160 -5.18 -5.10 1.50
N GLU A 161 -6.49 -4.94 1.69
CA GLU A 161 -7.34 -5.96 2.31
C GLU A 161 -8.05 -6.79 1.25
N VAL A 162 -8.87 -6.16 0.41
CA VAL A 162 -9.72 -6.84 -0.58
C VAL A 162 -9.12 -6.89 -1.98
N GLY A 163 -8.04 -6.13 -2.24
CA GLY A 163 -7.34 -6.16 -3.52
C GLY A 163 -7.98 -5.33 -4.64
N ALA A 164 -9.01 -4.52 -4.35
CA ALA A 164 -9.65 -3.69 -5.36
C ALA A 164 -8.70 -2.61 -5.92
N ILE A 165 -8.59 -2.53 -7.24
CA ILE A 165 -7.80 -1.53 -7.97
C ILE A 165 -8.69 -0.35 -8.30
N GLN A 166 -8.21 0.87 -8.04
CA GLN A 166 -8.96 2.10 -8.22
C GLN A 166 -8.69 2.74 -9.60
N PRO A 167 -9.65 3.48 -10.16
CA PRO A 167 -9.51 4.19 -11.43
C PRO A 167 -8.68 5.47 -11.28
N ILE A 168 -7.39 5.31 -10.94
CA ILE A 168 -6.49 6.42 -10.55
C ILE A 168 -6.35 7.47 -11.65
N ASP A 169 -6.19 7.06 -12.92
CA ASP A 169 -6.00 8.01 -14.02
C ASP A 169 -7.21 8.92 -14.16
N GLU A 170 -8.41 8.37 -14.01
CA GLU A 170 -9.68 9.12 -14.13
C GLU A 170 -9.88 10.04 -12.91
N ALA A 171 -9.61 9.53 -11.70
CA ALA A 171 -9.73 10.30 -10.46
C ALA A 171 -8.73 11.47 -10.42
N ALA A 172 -7.47 11.20 -10.81
CA ALA A 172 -6.42 12.20 -10.87
C ALA A 172 -6.70 13.28 -11.93
N ALA A 173 -7.14 12.88 -13.14
CA ALA A 173 -7.51 13.81 -14.20
C ALA A 173 -8.68 14.72 -13.78
N ALA A 174 -9.68 14.19 -13.07
CA ALA A 174 -10.79 14.98 -12.54
C ALA A 174 -10.29 16.02 -11.50
N ALA A 175 -9.40 15.66 -10.59
CA ALA A 175 -8.82 16.58 -9.61
C ALA A 175 -7.96 17.67 -10.30
N ALA A 176 -7.13 17.27 -11.28
CA ALA A 176 -6.28 18.19 -12.06
C ALA A 176 -7.09 19.22 -12.84
N GLY A 177 -8.29 18.85 -13.33
CA GLY A 177 -9.22 19.76 -14.00
C GLY A 177 -9.65 20.96 -13.15
N TYR A 178 -9.60 20.83 -11.83
CA TYR A 178 -9.87 21.90 -10.86
C TYR A 178 -8.60 22.48 -10.20
N GLY A 179 -7.41 22.05 -10.62
CA GLY A 179 -6.15 22.46 -9.98
C GLY A 179 -6.01 21.98 -8.53
N ILE A 180 -6.69 20.89 -8.18
CA ILE A 180 -6.61 20.24 -6.87
C ILE A 180 -5.47 19.23 -6.91
N PRO A 181 -4.46 19.30 -6.00
CA PRO A 181 -3.42 18.30 -5.87
C PRO A 181 -4.02 16.92 -5.59
N PHE A 182 -3.52 15.90 -6.31
CA PHE A 182 -3.94 14.52 -6.13
C PHE A 182 -2.79 13.67 -5.57
N HIS A 183 -3.05 13.00 -4.46
CA HIS A 183 -2.16 12.02 -3.84
C HIS A 183 -2.69 10.60 -4.09
N THR A 184 -1.77 9.63 -4.23
CA THR A 184 -2.13 8.21 -4.24
C THR A 184 -1.15 7.41 -3.38
N ASP A 185 -1.69 6.57 -2.47
CA ASP A 185 -0.95 5.47 -1.86
C ASP A 185 -0.83 4.34 -2.90
N ALA A 186 0.34 4.20 -3.51
CA ALA A 186 0.65 3.17 -4.49
C ALA A 186 1.41 1.97 -3.90
N VAL A 187 1.45 1.83 -2.58
CA VAL A 187 2.23 0.82 -1.84
C VAL A 187 1.85 -0.61 -2.24
N GLN A 188 0.58 -0.88 -2.51
CA GLN A 188 0.12 -2.21 -2.93
C GLN A 188 0.07 -2.39 -4.46
N ALA A 189 0.27 -1.32 -5.23
CA ALA A 189 0.17 -1.35 -6.68
C ALA A 189 1.54 -1.41 -7.37
N PHE A 190 2.49 -0.56 -6.94
CA PHE A 190 3.81 -0.47 -7.55
C PHE A 190 4.57 -1.80 -7.44
N GLY A 191 5.00 -2.33 -8.58
CA GLY A 191 5.69 -3.62 -8.68
C GLY A 191 4.79 -4.86 -8.60
N HIS A 192 3.46 -4.68 -8.47
CA HIS A 192 2.48 -5.78 -8.46
C HIS A 192 1.53 -5.74 -9.66
N ILE A 193 1.27 -4.54 -10.16
CA ILE A 193 0.49 -4.28 -11.39
C ILE A 193 1.14 -3.15 -12.18
N PRO A 194 0.84 -2.99 -13.48
CA PRO A 194 1.28 -1.83 -14.23
C PRO A 194 0.77 -0.53 -13.59
N THR A 195 1.69 0.40 -13.29
CA THR A 195 1.36 1.71 -12.73
C THR A 195 1.93 2.83 -13.59
N GLN A 196 1.13 3.86 -13.87
CA GLN A 196 1.58 5.05 -14.61
C GLN A 196 1.92 6.18 -13.62
N LEU A 197 2.94 5.95 -12.78
CA LEU A 197 3.38 6.93 -11.78
C LEU A 197 3.90 8.23 -12.40
N ASN A 198 4.17 8.26 -13.70
CA ASN A 198 4.53 9.47 -14.47
C ASN A 198 3.32 10.27 -14.98
N ASN A 199 2.08 9.85 -14.70
CA ASN A 199 0.89 10.62 -15.05
C ASN A 199 0.97 12.03 -14.42
N PRO A 200 0.95 13.13 -15.23
CA PRO A 200 1.13 14.49 -14.72
C PRO A 200 -0.01 14.97 -13.79
N ALA A 201 -1.15 14.30 -13.82
CA ALA A 201 -2.27 14.60 -12.94
C ALA A 201 -2.04 14.10 -11.49
N ILE A 202 -1.14 13.14 -11.28
CA ILE A 202 -0.74 12.68 -9.96
C ILE A 202 0.30 13.66 -9.39
N THR A 203 -0.03 14.35 -8.31
CA THR A 203 0.88 15.30 -7.65
C THR A 203 1.92 14.59 -6.81
N THR A 204 1.49 13.58 -6.03
CA THR A 204 2.36 12.77 -5.18
C THR A 204 1.90 11.32 -5.16
N ALA A 205 2.87 10.38 -5.05
CA ALA A 205 2.58 8.96 -4.90
C ALA A 205 3.53 8.31 -3.87
N ALA A 206 2.99 7.54 -2.93
CA ALA A 206 3.77 6.81 -1.93
C ALA A 206 4.09 5.39 -2.40
N ILE A 207 5.34 4.95 -2.22
CA ILE A 207 5.81 3.59 -2.48
C ILE A 207 6.72 3.11 -1.36
N THR A 208 6.85 1.79 -1.16
CA THR A 208 7.69 1.22 -0.11
C THR A 208 8.43 -0.03 -0.58
N ALA A 209 9.63 -0.25 -0.02
CA ALA A 209 10.48 -1.35 -0.44
C ALA A 209 9.97 -2.72 0.01
N HIS A 210 9.52 -2.86 1.26
CA HIS A 210 9.22 -4.17 1.85
C HIS A 210 8.02 -4.90 1.24
N LYS A 211 7.19 -4.24 0.44
CA LYS A 211 6.13 -4.89 -0.33
C LYS A 211 6.65 -5.53 -1.62
N LEU A 212 7.80 -5.09 -2.12
CA LEU A 212 8.45 -5.56 -3.35
C LEU A 212 9.60 -6.55 -3.10
N GLY A 213 9.77 -7.03 -1.88
CA GLY A 213 10.97 -7.79 -1.52
C GLY A 213 12.22 -6.94 -1.32
N GLY A 214 12.07 -5.66 -1.02
CA GLY A 214 13.12 -4.79 -0.50
C GLY A 214 13.17 -4.79 1.03
N PRO A 215 14.12 -4.06 1.65
CA PRO A 215 14.24 -4.00 3.10
C PRO A 215 13.10 -3.22 3.74
N VAL A 216 12.74 -3.58 4.97
CA VAL A 216 11.89 -2.76 5.84
C VAL A 216 12.63 -1.48 6.23
N GLY A 217 11.90 -0.43 6.57
CA GLY A 217 12.49 0.83 7.06
C GLY A 217 12.89 1.80 5.96
N ILE A 218 12.54 1.53 4.70
CA ILE A 218 12.72 2.46 3.58
C ILE A 218 11.51 2.45 2.64
N GLY A 219 11.16 3.64 2.15
CA GLY A 219 10.19 3.89 1.11
C GLY A 219 10.56 5.13 0.31
N ALA A 220 9.66 5.60 -0.52
CA ALA A 220 9.83 6.86 -1.23
C ALA A 220 8.48 7.55 -1.45
N LEU A 221 8.50 8.88 -1.41
CA LEU A 221 7.45 9.72 -1.94
C LEU A 221 7.89 10.24 -3.32
N ILE A 222 7.11 9.96 -4.34
CA ILE A 222 7.24 10.60 -5.65
C ILE A 222 6.55 11.95 -5.55
N VAL A 223 7.27 13.04 -5.87
CA VAL A 223 6.76 14.41 -5.79
C VAL A 223 7.01 15.09 -7.12
N ARG A 224 5.97 15.48 -7.82
CA ARG A 224 6.11 16.20 -9.09
C ARG A 224 6.97 17.45 -8.92
N ARG A 225 7.79 17.77 -9.92
CA ARG A 225 8.72 18.92 -9.87
C ARG A 225 8.02 20.25 -9.58
N ALA A 226 6.80 20.43 -10.06
CA ALA A 226 6.00 21.62 -9.83
C ALA A 226 5.33 21.67 -8.46
N ALA A 227 5.23 20.54 -7.76
CA ALA A 227 4.60 20.45 -6.45
C ALA A 227 5.51 21.00 -5.35
N GLN A 228 4.90 21.72 -4.42
CA GLN A 228 5.55 22.22 -3.21
C GLN A 228 4.92 21.55 -1.99
N LEU A 229 5.75 21.09 -1.07
CA LEU A 229 5.35 20.48 0.18
C LEU A 229 6.00 21.22 1.35
N THR A 230 5.25 21.44 2.42
CA THR A 230 5.83 21.88 3.69
C THR A 230 6.52 20.68 4.35
N PRO A 231 7.83 20.74 4.65
CA PRO A 231 8.55 19.65 5.29
C PRO A 231 8.01 19.35 6.70
N HIS A 232 8.03 18.06 7.10
CA HIS A 232 7.69 17.64 8.46
C HIS A 232 8.92 17.29 9.28
N ILE A 233 9.97 16.78 8.64
CA ILE A 233 11.23 16.44 9.30
C ILE A 233 12.25 17.51 8.95
N HIS A 234 12.56 18.36 9.94
CA HIS A 234 13.50 19.46 9.79
C HIS A 234 14.91 19.03 10.18
N GLY A 235 15.96 19.63 9.53
CA GLY A 235 17.36 19.32 9.81
C GLY A 235 18.30 19.79 8.71
N GLY A 236 19.17 18.92 8.24
CA GLY A 236 20.23 19.24 7.28
C GLY A 236 19.83 19.45 5.82
N GLY A 237 18.53 19.49 5.51
CA GLY A 237 18.04 19.82 4.16
C GLY A 237 18.27 18.72 3.11
N GLN A 238 18.49 17.47 3.53
CA GLN A 238 18.55 16.34 2.62
C GLN A 238 17.22 16.20 1.84
N GLU A 239 17.18 15.28 0.89
CA GLU A 239 15.99 15.00 0.08
C GLU A 239 15.31 16.30 -0.44
N ARG A 240 16.11 17.17 -1.06
CA ARG A 240 15.65 18.46 -1.63
C ARG A 240 15.01 19.41 -0.60
N GLY A 241 15.36 19.29 0.68
CA GLY A 241 14.77 20.07 1.76
C GLY A 241 13.38 19.61 2.18
N MET A 242 12.81 18.61 1.53
CA MET A 242 11.47 18.09 1.87
C MET A 242 11.52 17.08 3.03
N ARG A 243 12.65 16.37 3.18
CA ARG A 243 12.84 15.40 4.26
C ARG A 243 14.30 15.40 4.72
N SER A 244 14.55 15.83 5.92
CA SER A 244 15.89 15.86 6.50
C SER A 244 16.25 14.55 7.20
N GLY A 245 17.54 14.25 7.29
CA GLY A 245 18.09 13.08 7.95
C GLY A 245 19.23 12.47 7.13
N THR A 246 20.14 11.79 7.80
CA THR A 246 21.25 11.08 7.13
C THR A 246 20.68 10.00 6.23
N ALA A 247 21.15 9.96 4.97
CA ALA A 247 20.69 8.99 3.99
C ALA A 247 21.13 7.57 4.37
N ASP A 248 20.20 6.62 4.33
CA ASP A 248 20.48 5.19 4.37
C ASP A 248 20.83 4.71 2.96
N VAL A 249 22.13 4.71 2.68
CA VAL A 249 22.66 4.42 1.33
C VAL A 249 22.44 2.96 0.95
N ALA A 250 22.61 2.03 1.91
CA ALA A 250 22.49 0.60 1.65
C ALA A 250 21.04 0.19 1.39
N SER A 251 20.11 0.68 2.21
CA SER A 251 18.69 0.40 2.01
C SER A 251 18.15 1.05 0.74
N ALA A 252 18.63 2.25 0.36
CA ALA A 252 18.24 2.89 -0.90
C ALA A 252 18.68 2.05 -2.12
N ALA A 253 19.92 1.54 -2.12
CA ALA A 253 20.41 0.65 -3.18
C ALA A 253 19.61 -0.66 -3.25
N ALA A 254 19.30 -1.26 -2.10
CA ALA A 254 18.49 -2.48 -2.02
C ALA A 254 17.04 -2.25 -2.46
N PHE A 255 16.45 -1.09 -2.15
CA PHE A 255 15.11 -0.73 -2.63
C PHE A 255 15.08 -0.60 -4.16
N ALA A 256 16.07 0.10 -4.74
CA ALA A 256 16.17 0.23 -6.19
C ALA A 256 16.31 -1.14 -6.88
N ALA A 257 17.13 -2.05 -6.32
CA ALA A 257 17.31 -3.40 -6.83
C ALA A 257 16.01 -4.23 -6.75
N ALA A 258 15.26 -4.13 -5.63
CA ALA A 258 13.97 -4.78 -5.49
C ALA A 258 12.95 -4.25 -6.51
N ALA A 259 12.88 -2.92 -6.67
CA ALA A 259 11.96 -2.28 -7.59
C ALA A 259 12.24 -2.67 -9.05
N GLN A 260 13.52 -2.72 -9.45
CA GLN A 260 13.89 -3.16 -10.80
C GLN A 260 13.51 -4.64 -11.04
N ALA A 261 13.83 -5.54 -10.09
CA ALA A 261 13.48 -6.95 -10.21
C ALA A 261 11.95 -7.16 -10.28
N ALA A 262 11.18 -6.44 -9.46
CA ALA A 262 9.72 -6.50 -9.50
C ALA A 262 9.15 -6.03 -10.85
N GLN A 263 9.74 -4.99 -11.47
CA GLN A 263 9.31 -4.52 -12.79
C GLN A 263 9.69 -5.49 -13.91
N ASP A 264 10.87 -6.09 -13.85
CA ASP A 264 11.34 -7.05 -14.87
C ASP A 264 10.47 -8.32 -14.89
N GLU A 265 9.94 -8.74 -13.74
CA GLU A 265 9.12 -9.94 -13.59
C GLU A 265 7.61 -9.67 -13.60
N LEU A 266 7.19 -8.40 -13.64
CA LEU A 266 5.81 -7.96 -13.38
C LEU A 266 4.75 -8.74 -14.18
N ALA A 267 4.92 -8.87 -15.48
CA ALA A 267 3.92 -9.51 -16.34
C ALA A 267 3.81 -11.02 -16.06
N ALA A 268 4.96 -11.71 -15.92
CA ALA A 268 4.99 -13.15 -15.65
C ALA A 268 4.46 -13.47 -14.25
N GLU A 269 4.81 -12.66 -13.26
CA GLU A 269 4.35 -12.84 -11.88
C GLU A 269 2.85 -12.54 -11.73
N SER A 270 2.36 -11.48 -12.37
CA SER A 270 0.93 -11.16 -12.39
C SER A 270 0.11 -12.29 -12.99
N GLU A 271 0.53 -12.85 -14.12
CA GLU A 271 -0.15 -14.00 -14.75
C GLU A 271 -0.14 -15.23 -13.85
N ARG A 272 1.02 -15.57 -13.28
CA ARG A 272 1.16 -16.71 -12.35
C ARG A 272 0.28 -16.57 -11.12
N LEU A 273 0.25 -15.39 -10.50
CA LEU A 273 -0.57 -15.12 -9.32
C LEU A 273 -2.06 -15.10 -9.65
N SER A 274 -2.45 -14.63 -10.85
CA SER A 274 -3.84 -14.70 -11.32
C SER A 274 -4.34 -16.13 -11.38
N GLN A 275 -3.55 -17.04 -11.94
CA GLN A 275 -3.90 -18.47 -12.02
C GLN A 275 -4.02 -19.11 -10.63
N LEU A 276 -3.10 -18.82 -9.70
CA LEU A 276 -3.17 -19.30 -8.32
C LEU A 276 -4.37 -18.73 -7.56
N ARG A 277 -4.69 -17.46 -7.80
CA ARG A 277 -5.87 -16.81 -7.23
C ARG A 277 -7.16 -17.48 -7.72
N GLU A 278 -7.29 -17.68 -9.02
CA GLU A 278 -8.44 -18.35 -9.64
C GLU A 278 -8.64 -19.75 -9.04
N GLN A 279 -7.57 -20.57 -8.98
CA GLN A 279 -7.61 -21.89 -8.35
C GLN A 279 -8.12 -21.84 -6.90
N LEU A 280 -7.65 -20.89 -6.08
CA LEU A 280 -8.05 -20.76 -4.70
C LEU A 280 -9.51 -20.29 -4.59
N VAL A 281 -9.93 -19.31 -5.40
CA VAL A 281 -11.31 -18.79 -5.41
C VAL A 281 -12.31 -19.85 -5.85
N ASP A 282 -12.00 -20.62 -6.89
CA ASP A 282 -12.86 -21.70 -7.38
C ASP A 282 -13.03 -22.78 -6.32
N ALA A 283 -11.96 -23.17 -5.64
CA ALA A 283 -12.00 -24.14 -4.56
C ALA A 283 -12.83 -23.63 -3.36
N ILE A 284 -12.68 -22.37 -2.96
CA ILE A 284 -13.49 -21.73 -1.91
C ILE A 284 -14.96 -21.80 -2.27
N ASN A 285 -15.32 -21.38 -3.48
CA ASN A 285 -16.72 -21.38 -3.95
C ASN A 285 -17.33 -22.78 -4.00
N ALA A 286 -16.54 -23.78 -4.32
CA ALA A 286 -16.99 -25.17 -4.40
C ALA A 286 -17.11 -25.87 -3.06
N THR A 287 -16.31 -25.49 -2.05
CA THR A 287 -16.15 -26.29 -0.81
C THR A 287 -16.63 -25.61 0.46
N ILE A 288 -16.76 -24.28 0.47
CA ILE A 288 -17.12 -23.52 1.69
C ILE A 288 -18.51 -22.89 1.52
N PRO A 289 -19.56 -23.45 2.15
CA PRO A 289 -20.90 -22.90 2.05
C PRO A 289 -20.99 -21.48 2.64
N ASN A 290 -21.70 -20.58 1.95
CA ASN A 290 -21.93 -19.18 2.34
C ASN A 290 -20.65 -18.34 2.44
N ALA A 291 -19.55 -18.79 1.84
CA ALA A 291 -18.35 -17.98 1.68
C ALA A 291 -18.60 -16.84 0.68
N THR A 292 -17.98 -15.69 0.93
CA THR A 292 -17.96 -14.57 0.00
C THR A 292 -16.53 -14.12 -0.19
N VAL A 293 -16.05 -14.11 -1.44
CA VAL A 293 -14.79 -13.48 -1.80
C VAL A 293 -15.06 -12.00 -2.06
N SER A 294 -14.39 -11.11 -1.30
CA SER A 294 -14.54 -9.66 -1.42
C SER A 294 -13.59 -9.08 -2.48
N GLY A 295 -13.92 -7.91 -2.99
CA GLY A 295 -13.20 -7.21 -4.06
C GLY A 295 -13.94 -7.24 -5.38
N SER A 296 -13.29 -6.82 -6.46
CA SER A 296 -13.90 -6.78 -7.78
C SER A 296 -13.89 -8.16 -8.46
N ASN A 297 -14.98 -8.45 -9.16
CA ASN A 297 -15.06 -9.62 -10.06
C ASN A 297 -14.42 -9.33 -11.44
N ASP A 298 -14.11 -8.08 -11.74
CA ASP A 298 -13.36 -7.72 -12.94
C ASP A 298 -11.86 -7.91 -12.68
N PRO A 299 -11.17 -8.82 -13.39
CA PRO A 299 -9.74 -9.02 -13.23
C PRO A 299 -8.89 -7.76 -13.43
N ALA A 300 -9.37 -6.80 -14.23
CA ALA A 300 -8.68 -5.52 -14.45
C ALA A 300 -8.78 -4.59 -13.21
N GLN A 301 -9.71 -4.84 -12.31
CA GLN A 301 -9.92 -4.08 -11.09
C GLN A 301 -9.59 -4.88 -9.81
N GLN A 302 -8.84 -5.97 -9.95
CA GLN A 302 -8.47 -6.84 -8.84
C GLN A 302 -6.99 -7.17 -8.83
N LEU A 303 -6.32 -6.99 -7.68
CA LEU A 303 -4.95 -7.47 -7.50
C LEU A 303 -4.90 -9.00 -7.63
N PRO A 304 -3.99 -9.54 -8.44
CA PRO A 304 -3.86 -10.97 -8.63
C PRO A 304 -3.33 -11.68 -7.38
N SER A 305 -2.73 -10.95 -6.47
CA SER A 305 -2.07 -11.48 -5.27
C SER A 305 -2.98 -11.63 -4.05
N ILE A 306 -4.20 -11.06 -4.06
CA ILE A 306 -5.05 -10.99 -2.85
C ILE A 306 -6.35 -11.78 -3.04
N VAL A 307 -6.65 -12.66 -2.06
CA VAL A 307 -7.96 -13.27 -1.85
C VAL A 307 -8.43 -12.89 -0.45
N HIS A 308 -9.52 -12.14 -0.37
CA HIS A 308 -10.15 -11.77 0.89
C HIS A 308 -11.47 -12.55 1.03
N LEU A 309 -11.53 -13.39 2.05
CA LEU A 309 -12.62 -14.32 2.31
C LEU A 309 -13.43 -13.84 3.52
N SER A 310 -14.75 -13.73 3.38
CA SER A 310 -15.70 -13.56 4.47
C SER A 310 -16.56 -14.82 4.61
N VAL A 311 -16.62 -15.37 5.82
CA VAL A 311 -17.37 -16.60 6.10
C VAL A 311 -18.23 -16.39 7.36
N PRO A 312 -19.53 -16.15 7.22
CA PRO A 312 -20.41 -15.90 8.36
C PRO A 312 -20.32 -16.98 9.43
N GLY A 313 -20.13 -16.56 10.68
CA GLY A 313 -19.98 -17.41 11.85
C GLY A 313 -18.63 -18.07 12.05
N ALA A 314 -17.69 -17.92 11.13
CA ALA A 314 -16.30 -18.35 11.32
C ALA A 314 -15.47 -17.18 11.83
N GLN A 315 -15.31 -17.08 13.15
CA GLN A 315 -14.54 -15.99 13.76
C GLN A 315 -13.15 -15.90 13.16
N GLY A 316 -12.77 -14.72 12.63
CA GLY A 316 -11.52 -14.49 11.92
C GLY A 316 -10.29 -14.85 12.73
N ASP A 317 -10.21 -14.46 14.01
CA ASP A 317 -9.08 -14.80 14.89
C ASP A 317 -8.98 -16.31 15.13
N SER A 318 -10.10 -17.02 15.29
CA SER A 318 -10.11 -18.47 15.46
C SER A 318 -9.57 -19.18 14.21
N ALA A 319 -10.02 -18.77 13.03
CA ALA A 319 -9.52 -19.29 11.77
C ALA A 319 -8.02 -18.97 11.58
N LEU A 320 -7.56 -17.76 11.93
CA LEU A 320 -6.16 -17.36 11.88
C LEU A 320 -5.28 -18.27 12.74
N PHE A 321 -5.66 -18.51 14.02
CA PHE A 321 -4.88 -19.36 14.91
C PHE A 321 -4.87 -20.83 14.48
N LEU A 322 -5.97 -21.33 13.92
CA LEU A 322 -6.02 -22.68 13.36
C LEU A 322 -5.10 -22.81 12.16
N LEU A 323 -5.13 -21.86 11.23
CA LEU A 323 -4.22 -21.82 10.07
C LEU A 323 -2.75 -21.74 10.49
N ASP A 324 -2.42 -20.87 11.46
CA ASP A 324 -1.06 -20.77 11.99
C ASP A 324 -0.59 -22.09 12.61
N SER A 325 -1.46 -22.79 13.36
CA SER A 325 -1.15 -24.10 13.94
C SER A 325 -0.84 -25.19 12.89
N LEU A 326 -1.39 -25.02 11.69
CA LEU A 326 -1.12 -25.88 10.52
C LEU A 326 0.06 -25.40 9.67
N GLY A 327 0.72 -24.29 10.07
CA GLY A 327 1.90 -23.75 9.39
C GLY A 327 1.60 -22.77 8.27
N PHE A 328 0.37 -22.22 8.19
CA PHE A 328 0.00 -21.17 7.24
C PHE A 328 0.04 -19.81 7.92
N ALA A 329 0.92 -18.92 7.48
CA ALA A 329 0.92 -17.52 7.88
C ALA A 329 -0.08 -16.74 7.02
N THR A 330 -1.19 -16.29 7.62
CA THR A 330 -2.28 -15.56 6.98
C THR A 330 -2.60 -14.29 7.78
N SER A 331 -3.62 -13.54 7.38
CA SER A 331 -4.07 -12.34 8.10
C SER A 331 -5.59 -12.24 8.09
N THR A 332 -6.16 -11.51 9.05
CA THR A 332 -7.57 -11.07 8.99
C THR A 332 -7.76 -9.82 8.11
N GLY A 333 -6.67 -9.23 7.59
CA GLY A 333 -6.71 -8.01 6.77
C GLY A 333 -6.73 -6.73 7.59
N SER A 334 -7.51 -6.65 8.65
CA SER A 334 -7.57 -5.49 9.56
C SER A 334 -6.41 -5.48 10.54
N ALA A 335 -5.98 -4.29 10.96
CA ALA A 335 -4.96 -4.15 11.99
C ALA A 335 -5.53 -4.60 13.35
N CYS A 336 -4.83 -5.53 14.02
CA CYS A 336 -5.14 -5.88 15.42
C CYS A 336 -4.75 -4.72 16.33
N THR A 337 -5.72 -4.03 16.93
CA THR A 337 -5.47 -3.04 17.96
C THR A 337 -5.57 -3.71 19.32
N ALA A 338 -4.46 -3.78 20.06
CA ALA A 338 -4.38 -4.35 21.42
C ALA A 338 -4.87 -5.81 21.58
N GLY A 339 -4.75 -6.64 20.51
CA GLY A 339 -5.09 -8.07 20.59
C GLY A 339 -6.58 -8.39 20.49
N MET A 340 -7.42 -7.43 20.11
CA MET A 340 -8.82 -7.66 19.77
C MET A 340 -9.06 -7.40 18.28
N ALA A 341 -9.77 -8.32 17.61
CA ALA A 341 -10.22 -8.14 16.25
C ALA A 341 -11.14 -6.91 16.17
N GLN A 342 -10.74 -5.93 15.37
CA GLN A 342 -11.61 -4.82 15.02
C GLN A 342 -12.26 -5.11 13.67
N PRO A 343 -13.55 -4.74 13.48
CA PRO A 343 -14.17 -4.85 12.18
C PRO A 343 -13.35 -4.11 11.12
N SER A 344 -13.13 -4.72 9.96
CA SER A 344 -12.43 -4.07 8.85
C SER A 344 -13.17 -2.79 8.45
N HIS A 345 -12.47 -1.64 8.51
CA HIS A 345 -13.00 -0.36 8.06
C HIS A 345 -13.30 -0.37 6.55
N VAL A 346 -12.54 -1.16 5.78
CA VAL A 346 -12.75 -1.35 4.33
C VAL A 346 -14.09 -2.02 4.08
N LEU A 347 -14.38 -3.12 4.76
CA LEU A 347 -15.67 -3.81 4.63
C LEU A 347 -16.85 -2.96 5.10
N LEU A 348 -16.66 -2.19 6.18
CA LEU A 348 -17.68 -1.23 6.63
C LEU A 348 -17.93 -0.15 5.57
N ALA A 349 -16.88 0.39 4.92
CA ALA A 349 -16.99 1.34 3.82
C ALA A 349 -17.71 0.73 2.59
N MET A 350 -17.56 -0.59 2.35
CA MET A 350 -18.28 -1.35 1.32
C MET A 350 -19.75 -1.64 1.70
N GLY A 351 -20.22 -1.18 2.87
CA GLY A 351 -21.60 -1.39 3.35
C GLY A 351 -21.84 -2.75 4.00
N ARG A 352 -20.80 -3.51 4.39
CA ARG A 352 -20.95 -4.77 5.12
C ARG A 352 -21.32 -4.53 6.58
N SER A 353 -21.97 -5.52 7.21
CA SER A 353 -22.25 -5.48 8.64
C SER A 353 -20.96 -5.60 9.48
N LYS A 354 -21.02 -5.18 10.75
CA LYS A 354 -19.87 -5.34 11.67
C LYS A 354 -19.50 -6.82 11.84
N GLN A 355 -20.46 -7.72 11.85
CA GLN A 355 -20.21 -9.16 11.96
C GLN A 355 -19.46 -9.67 10.73
N ASP A 356 -19.96 -9.34 9.52
CA ASP A 356 -19.29 -9.75 8.28
C ASP A 356 -17.88 -9.16 8.16
N ALA A 357 -17.63 -8.02 8.81
CA ALA A 357 -16.34 -7.33 8.81
C ALA A 357 -15.33 -7.90 9.84
N THR A 358 -15.77 -8.87 10.70
CA THR A 358 -14.90 -9.59 11.65
C THR A 358 -14.66 -11.05 11.27
N ASP A 359 -15.59 -11.68 10.56
CA ASP A 359 -15.53 -13.08 10.16
C ASP A 359 -14.76 -13.26 8.84
N VAL A 360 -13.50 -12.83 8.83
CA VAL A 360 -12.71 -12.66 7.60
C VAL A 360 -11.32 -13.28 7.67
N GLN A 361 -10.80 -13.68 6.51
CA GLN A 361 -9.41 -14.08 6.27
C GLN A 361 -8.89 -13.42 5.00
N ARG A 362 -7.65 -12.94 5.05
CA ARG A 362 -6.93 -12.50 3.86
C ARG A 362 -5.77 -13.44 3.57
N PHE A 363 -5.73 -13.94 2.36
CA PHE A 363 -4.60 -14.67 1.79
C PHE A 363 -3.93 -13.78 0.77
N SER A 364 -2.68 -13.42 1.01
CA SER A 364 -1.91 -12.64 0.05
C SER A 364 -0.68 -13.41 -0.42
N MET A 365 -0.63 -13.64 -1.70
CA MET A 365 0.37 -14.44 -2.40
C MET A 365 1.50 -13.56 -2.94
N GLY A 366 2.64 -14.17 -3.26
CA GLY A 366 3.79 -13.47 -3.82
C GLY A 366 4.86 -14.42 -4.33
N PRO A 367 6.11 -13.96 -4.53
CA PRO A 367 7.15 -14.73 -5.22
C PRO A 367 7.46 -16.12 -4.62
N LEU A 368 7.22 -16.30 -3.32
CA LEU A 368 7.45 -17.59 -2.64
C LEU A 368 6.22 -18.50 -2.62
N THR A 369 5.08 -18.07 -3.11
CA THR A 369 3.86 -18.87 -3.13
C THR A 369 3.92 -19.87 -4.28
N THR A 370 3.87 -21.18 -3.97
CA THR A 370 3.88 -22.25 -4.97
C THR A 370 2.49 -22.84 -5.18
N PRO A 371 2.24 -23.52 -6.31
CA PRO A 371 0.98 -24.24 -6.53
C PRO A 371 0.70 -25.29 -5.44
N GLU A 372 1.74 -25.96 -4.93
CA GLU A 372 1.61 -26.94 -3.85
C GLU A 372 1.19 -26.30 -2.53
N ALA A 373 1.67 -25.08 -2.23
CA ALA A 373 1.26 -24.33 -1.06
C ALA A 373 -0.20 -23.91 -1.16
N VAL A 374 -0.65 -23.46 -2.34
CA VAL A 374 -2.07 -23.14 -2.60
C VAL A 374 -2.95 -24.38 -2.47
N GLN A 375 -2.54 -25.53 -3.01
CA GLN A 375 -3.28 -26.77 -2.87
C GLN A 375 -3.37 -27.22 -1.41
N ALA A 376 -2.28 -27.13 -0.64
CA ALA A 376 -2.29 -27.45 0.78
C ALA A 376 -3.26 -26.54 1.57
N LEU A 377 -3.34 -25.24 1.22
CA LEU A 377 -4.33 -24.31 1.82
C LEU A 377 -5.74 -24.73 1.44
N ILE A 378 -6.01 -25.04 0.19
CA ILE A 378 -7.33 -25.52 -0.31
C ILE A 378 -7.79 -26.75 0.48
N ASP A 379 -6.90 -27.72 0.68
CA ASP A 379 -7.21 -28.97 1.38
C ASP A 379 -7.49 -28.73 2.89
N ALA A 380 -6.81 -27.77 3.52
CA ALA A 380 -6.95 -27.47 4.93
C ALA A 380 -8.19 -26.59 5.25
N LEU A 381 -8.54 -25.68 4.33
CA LEU A 381 -9.46 -24.58 4.59
C LEU A 381 -10.86 -25.01 5.03
N PRO A 382 -11.55 -26.02 4.44
CA PRO A 382 -12.86 -26.45 4.89
C PRO A 382 -12.88 -26.88 6.36
N GLY A 383 -11.91 -27.70 6.78
CA GLY A 383 -11.80 -28.18 8.16
C GLY A 383 -11.51 -27.05 9.16
N VAL A 384 -10.72 -26.05 8.77
CA VAL A 384 -10.46 -24.86 9.59
C VAL A 384 -11.73 -24.03 9.75
N ILE A 385 -12.48 -23.80 8.70
CA ILE A 385 -13.71 -23.02 8.72
C ILE A 385 -14.78 -23.72 9.60
N ASP A 386 -14.94 -25.03 9.48
CA ASP A 386 -15.88 -25.80 10.31
C ASP A 386 -15.54 -25.70 11.80
N GLN A 387 -14.24 -25.78 12.15
CA GLN A 387 -13.80 -25.62 13.53
C GLN A 387 -13.99 -24.18 14.03
N ALA A 388 -13.69 -23.17 13.20
CA ALA A 388 -13.88 -21.76 13.56
C ALA A 388 -15.36 -21.42 13.78
N ARG A 389 -16.28 -21.99 12.99
CA ARG A 389 -17.73 -21.87 13.20
C ARG A 389 -18.17 -22.52 14.52
N ALA A 390 -17.64 -23.72 14.82
CA ALA A 390 -17.97 -24.41 16.08
C ALA A 390 -17.49 -23.61 17.30
N ALA A 391 -16.37 -22.93 17.21
CA ALA A 391 -15.86 -22.07 18.27
C ALA A 391 -16.68 -20.78 18.47
N GLY A 392 -17.26 -20.23 17.39
CA GLY A 392 -18.08 -19.01 17.43
C GLY A 392 -19.51 -19.23 17.87
N GLY A 393 -20.02 -20.48 17.87
CA GLY A 393 -21.37 -20.85 18.27
C GLY A 393 -21.50 -21.39 19.73
N ALA A 394 -20.38 -21.36 20.47
CA ALA A 394 -20.30 -21.69 21.90
C ALA A 394 -20.21 -20.42 22.72
#